data_3d707fca91e7743c7c4534a0d9f9a6d7
#
_entry.id   3d707fca91e7743c7c4534a0d9f9a6d7
#
_cell.length_a   1.000
_cell.length_b   1.000
_cell.length_c   1.000
_cell.angle_alpha   90.00
_cell.angle_beta   90.00
_cell.angle_gamma   90.00
#
_symmetry.space_group_name_H-M   'P 1'
#
loop_
_entity.id
_entity.type
_entity.pdbx_description
1 polymer ?
#
loop_
_entity_poly.entity_id
_entity_poly.type
_entity_poly.pdbx_seq_one_letter_code
_entity_poly.pdbx_strand_id
1 'polypeptide(L)'
;TREELTSILYDMLAKMDDSEIFIYWQVTRGTGIRQHQFPAAGTKANLWIFMKPGKHGDSSKRLKLTDMEDTRFLHCNIKTLNLLPNVMAAEKAESMGCGECVFHRGDVVTECAHSNVSIIKDGVFKTHPTDHYILPGITRMHLVQICKDNGIPVDETPFTMEELMDADEVIVSSSTKFCAPACEMN
;
A
#
# COMPACT_ATOMS: atom_id res chain seq x y z
N THR A 1 -17.11 -6.51 -17.24
CA THR A 1 -17.28 -5.03 -17.31
C THR A 1 -17.36 -4.43 -15.91
N ARG A 2 -17.31 -3.11 -15.81
CA ARG A 2 -17.51 -2.38 -14.55
C ARG A 2 -18.92 -2.62 -14.00
N GLU A 3 -19.90 -2.61 -14.87
CA GLU A 3 -21.32 -2.80 -14.55
C GLU A 3 -21.55 -4.19 -13.96
N GLU A 4 -21.02 -5.23 -14.58
CA GLU A 4 -21.11 -6.61 -14.09
C GLU A 4 -20.46 -6.76 -12.70
N LEU A 5 -19.24 -6.22 -12.51
CA LEU A 5 -18.57 -6.26 -11.22
C LEU A 5 -19.38 -5.51 -10.15
N THR A 6 -19.91 -4.34 -10.50
CA THR A 6 -20.74 -3.55 -9.59
C THR A 6 -21.99 -4.33 -9.17
N SER A 7 -22.70 -4.97 -10.11
CA SER A 7 -23.88 -5.79 -9.81
C SER A 7 -23.52 -6.95 -8.85
N ILE A 8 -22.44 -7.68 -9.14
CA ILE A 8 -21.99 -8.78 -8.28
C ILE A 8 -21.68 -8.28 -6.85
N LEU A 9 -21.00 -7.14 -6.73
CA LEU A 9 -20.66 -6.58 -5.43
C LEU A 9 -21.90 -6.19 -4.62
N TYR A 10 -22.90 -5.54 -5.25
CA TYR A 10 -24.16 -5.21 -4.57
C TYR A 10 -24.97 -6.44 -4.19
N ASP A 11 -25.03 -7.46 -5.05
CA ASP A 11 -25.71 -8.74 -4.75
C ASP A 11 -25.06 -9.47 -3.57
N MET A 12 -23.75 -9.35 -3.42
CA MET A 12 -23.02 -9.91 -2.27
C MET A 12 -23.25 -9.07 -1.02
N LEU A 13 -23.18 -7.75 -1.12
CA LEU A 13 -23.41 -6.82 -0.01
C LEU A 13 -24.81 -6.99 0.58
N ALA A 14 -25.84 -7.21 -0.24
CA ALA A 14 -27.20 -7.46 0.21
C ALA A 14 -27.37 -8.71 1.10
N LYS A 15 -26.37 -9.57 1.17
CA LYS A 15 -26.34 -10.79 1.99
C LYS A 15 -25.52 -10.61 3.28
N MET A 16 -24.98 -9.43 3.52
CA MET A 16 -24.19 -9.12 4.71
C MET A 16 -25.03 -8.35 5.71
N ASP A 17 -24.90 -8.69 6.98
CA ASP A 17 -25.68 -8.09 8.08
C ASP A 17 -24.89 -6.98 8.82
N ASP A 18 -23.69 -6.65 8.36
CA ASP A 18 -22.82 -5.65 8.97
C ASP A 18 -22.86 -4.30 8.25
N SER A 19 -22.67 -3.23 8.99
CA SER A 19 -22.59 -1.85 8.45
C SER A 19 -21.20 -1.50 7.90
N GLU A 20 -20.16 -2.18 8.39
CA GLU A 20 -18.77 -2.00 7.95
C GLU A 20 -18.26 -3.31 7.34
N ILE A 21 -17.97 -3.30 6.04
CA ILE A 21 -17.62 -4.50 5.30
C ILE A 21 -16.29 -4.30 4.58
N PHE A 22 -15.34 -5.18 4.85
CA PHE A 22 -14.14 -5.31 4.04
C PHE A 22 -14.44 -6.14 2.79
N ILE A 23 -14.17 -5.56 1.62
CA ILE A 23 -14.35 -6.20 0.33
C ILE A 23 -12.97 -6.40 -0.32
N TYR A 24 -12.68 -7.64 -0.70
CA TYR A 24 -11.51 -7.96 -1.49
C TYR A 24 -11.91 -8.61 -2.81
N TRP A 25 -11.30 -8.19 -3.89
CA TRP A 25 -11.38 -8.90 -5.17
C TRP A 25 -10.07 -8.89 -5.91
N GLN A 26 -9.88 -9.90 -6.72
CA GLN A 26 -8.76 -9.99 -7.66
C GLN A 26 -9.21 -10.66 -8.96
N VAL A 27 -8.53 -10.31 -10.04
CA VAL A 27 -8.69 -10.94 -11.34
C VAL A 27 -7.39 -11.63 -11.71
N THR A 28 -7.47 -12.91 -12.07
CA THR A 28 -6.32 -13.67 -12.57
C THR A 28 -6.41 -13.84 -14.09
N ARG A 29 -5.34 -14.29 -14.72
CA ARG A 29 -5.31 -14.58 -16.16
C ARG A 29 -6.06 -15.85 -16.57
N GLY A 30 -6.74 -16.52 -15.62
CA GLY A 30 -7.46 -17.76 -15.85
C GLY A 30 -6.71 -18.99 -15.35
N THR A 31 -7.26 -20.15 -15.68
CA THR A 31 -6.71 -21.46 -15.29
C THR A 31 -6.13 -22.15 -16.51
N GLY A 32 -4.95 -22.72 -16.37
CA GLY A 32 -4.25 -23.43 -17.45
C GLY A 32 -3.08 -24.25 -16.94
N ILE A 33 -2.39 -24.94 -17.84
CA ILE A 33 -1.15 -25.65 -17.52
C ILE A 33 -0.09 -24.62 -17.08
N ARG A 34 0.61 -24.89 -15.96
CA ARG A 34 1.67 -24.02 -15.46
C ARG A 34 2.85 -23.99 -16.41
N GLN A 35 3.10 -22.82 -16.96
CA GLN A 35 4.27 -22.51 -17.78
C GLN A 35 4.61 -21.03 -17.63
N HIS A 36 5.76 -20.58 -18.17
CA HIS A 36 6.19 -19.18 -18.06
C HIS A 36 5.53 -18.25 -19.08
N GLN A 37 5.00 -18.81 -20.17
CA GLN A 37 4.30 -18.05 -21.21
C GLN A 37 2.91 -17.58 -20.70
N PHE A 38 2.36 -16.62 -21.42
CA PHE A 38 0.98 -16.23 -21.19
C PHE A 38 0.02 -17.38 -21.54
N PRO A 39 -1.16 -17.42 -20.87
CA PRO A 39 -2.18 -18.38 -21.23
C PRO A 39 -2.55 -18.28 -22.73
N ALA A 40 -3.03 -19.38 -23.29
CA ALA A 40 -3.49 -19.40 -24.67
C ALA A 40 -4.56 -18.32 -24.93
N ALA A 41 -4.61 -17.83 -26.18
CA ALA A 41 -5.64 -16.88 -26.59
C ALA A 41 -7.05 -17.45 -26.31
N GLY A 42 -7.94 -16.61 -25.77
CA GLY A 42 -9.30 -17.03 -25.38
C GLY A 42 -9.43 -17.64 -23.99
N THR A 43 -8.33 -17.82 -23.23
CA THR A 43 -8.42 -18.20 -21.82
C THR A 43 -9.21 -17.15 -21.04
N LYS A 44 -10.27 -17.60 -20.35
CA LYS A 44 -11.11 -16.71 -19.54
C LYS A 44 -10.43 -16.38 -18.22
N ALA A 45 -10.47 -15.10 -17.84
CA ALA A 45 -10.01 -14.66 -16.53
C ALA A 45 -10.88 -15.24 -15.41
N ASN A 46 -10.29 -15.46 -14.25
CA ASN A 46 -11.05 -15.80 -13.03
C ASN A 46 -11.19 -14.56 -12.16
N LEU A 47 -12.40 -14.32 -11.68
CA LEU A 47 -12.69 -13.29 -10.69
C LEU A 47 -12.87 -13.97 -9.32
N TRP A 48 -12.12 -13.49 -8.33
CA TRP A 48 -12.28 -13.86 -6.93
C TRP A 48 -12.80 -12.69 -6.14
N ILE A 49 -13.85 -12.91 -5.35
CA ILE A 49 -14.39 -11.90 -4.44
C ILE A 49 -14.67 -12.57 -3.10
N PHE A 50 -14.28 -11.93 -2.01
CA PHE A 50 -14.79 -12.25 -0.69
C PHE A 50 -15.12 -10.99 0.10
N MET A 51 -16.07 -11.11 1.00
CA MET A 51 -16.49 -10.05 1.92
C MET A 51 -16.45 -10.60 3.34
N LYS A 52 -16.11 -9.75 4.27
CA LYS A 52 -16.15 -10.05 5.71
C LYS A 52 -16.45 -8.79 6.49
N PRO A 53 -16.98 -8.88 7.72
CA PRO A 53 -17.02 -7.75 8.63
C PRO A 53 -15.64 -7.11 8.72
N GLY A 54 -15.57 -5.80 8.64
CA GLY A 54 -14.34 -5.02 8.69
C GLY A 54 -14.50 -3.85 9.64
N LYS A 55 -13.40 -3.44 10.25
CA LYS A 55 -13.33 -2.18 10.98
C LYS A 55 -12.28 -1.31 10.32
N HIS A 56 -12.55 -0.03 10.25
CA HIS A 56 -11.54 0.93 9.85
C HIS A 56 -10.41 0.94 10.89
N GLY A 57 -9.17 1.09 10.40
CA GLY A 57 -8.02 1.28 11.28
C GLY A 57 -8.21 2.54 12.13
N ASP A 58 -7.74 2.47 13.36
CA ASP A 58 -7.69 3.65 14.24
C ASP A 58 -6.56 4.57 13.78
N SER A 59 -6.91 5.67 13.12
CA SER A 59 -5.97 6.66 12.60
C SER A 59 -5.27 7.48 13.71
N SER A 60 -5.75 7.41 14.95
CA SER A 60 -5.07 8.04 16.09
C SER A 60 -3.91 7.21 16.62
N LYS A 61 -3.86 5.92 16.27
CA LYS A 61 -2.80 5.02 16.72
C LYS A 61 -1.49 5.33 16.01
N ARG A 62 -0.49 5.72 16.79
CA ARG A 62 0.86 5.95 16.29
C ARG A 62 1.59 4.64 16.05
N LEU A 63 2.31 4.56 14.95
CA LEU A 63 3.07 3.37 14.57
C LEU A 63 4.52 3.49 15.00
N LYS A 64 5.08 2.38 15.48
CA LYS A 64 6.53 2.17 15.50
C LYS A 64 6.93 1.56 14.18
N LEU A 65 8.05 1.99 13.64
CA LEU A 65 8.59 1.53 12.37
C LEU A 65 9.92 0.83 12.58
N THR A 66 10.26 -0.05 11.67
CA THR A 66 11.62 -0.55 11.45
C THR A 66 11.95 -0.40 9.98
N ASP A 67 13.17 -0.63 9.56
CA ASP A 67 13.60 -0.52 8.17
C ASP A 67 14.16 -1.84 7.63
N MET A 68 14.29 -1.94 6.33
CA MET A 68 14.94 -3.06 5.65
C MET A 68 15.38 -2.66 4.23
N GLU A 69 16.53 -3.17 3.79
CA GLU A 69 16.95 -3.02 2.40
C GLU A 69 15.91 -3.58 1.43
N ASP A 70 15.51 -2.78 0.45
CA ASP A 70 14.53 -3.16 -0.56
C ASP A 70 15.12 -4.07 -1.63
N THR A 71 14.95 -5.36 -1.46
CA THR A 71 15.38 -6.39 -2.40
C THR A 71 14.28 -6.82 -3.39
N ARG A 72 13.16 -6.09 -3.45
CA ARG A 72 12.08 -6.39 -4.38
C ARG A 72 12.50 -6.15 -5.83
N PHE A 73 11.80 -6.78 -6.77
CA PHE A 73 12.03 -6.58 -8.21
C PHE A 73 11.61 -5.16 -8.68
N LEU A 74 11.98 -4.77 -9.91
CA LEU A 74 11.79 -3.41 -10.44
C LEU A 74 10.39 -3.18 -11.06
N HIS A 75 9.34 -3.75 -10.51
CA HIS A 75 7.96 -3.57 -10.95
C HIS A 75 7.01 -3.45 -9.75
N CYS A 76 7.44 -2.74 -8.70
CA CYS A 76 6.62 -2.52 -7.50
C CYS A 76 5.36 -1.70 -7.80
N ASN A 77 5.36 -0.93 -8.90
CA ASN A 77 4.19 -0.22 -9.42
C ASN A 77 3.06 -1.14 -9.90
N ILE A 78 3.31 -2.43 -10.05
CA ILE A 78 2.30 -3.43 -10.42
C ILE A 78 1.89 -4.22 -9.16
N LYS A 79 0.61 -4.17 -8.80
CA LYS A 79 0.08 -4.88 -7.64
C LYS A 79 -0.04 -6.37 -7.92
N THR A 80 1.02 -7.12 -7.60
CA THR A 80 1.13 -8.57 -7.86
C THR A 80 1.09 -9.38 -6.56
N LEU A 81 1.07 -10.71 -6.68
CA LEU A 81 1.22 -11.66 -5.57
C LEU A 81 2.70 -12.07 -5.33
N ASN A 82 3.65 -11.44 -5.98
CA ASN A 82 5.08 -11.65 -5.76
C ASN A 82 5.56 -10.88 -4.51
N LEU A 83 5.16 -11.34 -3.34
CA LEU A 83 5.23 -10.63 -2.07
C LEU A 83 6.26 -11.21 -1.08
N LEU A 84 7.18 -12.07 -1.52
CA LEU A 84 8.12 -12.71 -0.58
C LEU A 84 8.95 -11.69 0.24
N PRO A 85 9.58 -10.66 -0.35
CA PRO A 85 10.29 -9.66 0.44
C PRO A 85 9.36 -8.86 1.36
N ASN A 86 8.14 -8.57 0.90
CA ASN A 86 7.13 -7.85 1.70
C ASN A 86 6.70 -8.67 2.94
N VAL A 87 6.53 -9.99 2.78
CA VAL A 87 6.20 -10.90 3.89
C VAL A 87 7.35 -10.95 4.90
N MET A 88 8.60 -11.04 4.43
CA MET A 88 9.78 -11.03 5.30
C MET A 88 9.91 -9.71 6.08
N ALA A 89 9.64 -8.58 5.43
CA ALA A 89 9.67 -7.27 6.07
C ALA A 89 8.56 -7.10 7.11
N ALA A 90 7.35 -7.58 6.80
CA ALA A 90 6.24 -7.56 7.73
C ALA A 90 6.51 -8.44 8.97
N GLU A 91 7.10 -9.63 8.77
CA GLU A 91 7.53 -10.51 9.87
C GLU A 91 8.62 -9.86 10.74
N LYS A 92 9.59 -9.18 10.12
CA LYS A 92 10.58 -8.40 10.86
C LYS A 92 9.90 -7.34 11.74
N ALA A 93 8.99 -6.56 11.18
CA ALA A 93 8.26 -5.55 11.93
C ALA A 93 7.49 -6.17 13.12
N GLU A 94 6.75 -7.24 12.89
CA GLU A 94 5.99 -7.95 13.92
C GLU A 94 6.91 -8.45 15.05
N SER A 95 8.02 -9.10 14.72
CA SER A 95 8.99 -9.63 15.69
C SER A 95 9.65 -8.55 16.55
N MET A 96 9.72 -7.30 16.04
CA MET A 96 10.25 -6.14 16.75
C MET A 96 9.17 -5.32 17.46
N GLY A 97 7.91 -5.74 17.41
CA GLY A 97 6.78 -4.98 17.96
C GLY A 97 6.49 -3.67 17.20
N CYS A 98 6.92 -3.60 15.93
CA CYS A 98 6.67 -2.48 15.03
C CYS A 98 5.40 -2.70 14.23
N GLY A 99 4.74 -1.61 13.83
CA GLY A 99 3.51 -1.66 13.05
C GLY A 99 3.73 -1.70 11.55
N GLU A 100 4.97 -1.41 11.09
CA GLU A 100 5.34 -1.42 9.67
C GLU A 100 6.87 -1.46 9.50
N CYS A 101 7.32 -1.91 8.32
CA CYS A 101 8.72 -1.90 7.91
C CYS A 101 8.91 -0.99 6.70
N VAL A 102 9.79 -0.02 6.79
CA VAL A 102 10.17 0.90 5.71
C VAL A 102 11.23 0.24 4.84
N PHE A 103 11.03 0.24 3.55
CA PHE A 103 12.01 -0.19 2.57
C PHE A 103 12.87 0.98 2.09
N HIS A 104 14.17 0.73 1.90
CA HIS A 104 15.09 1.66 1.29
C HIS A 104 16.06 0.95 0.34
N ARG A 105 16.55 1.64 -0.68
CA ARG A 105 17.61 1.17 -1.59
C ARG A 105 18.84 2.04 -1.41
N GLY A 106 19.87 1.46 -0.80
CA GLY A 106 20.93 2.27 -0.24
C GLY A 106 20.35 3.20 0.83
N ASP A 107 20.47 4.51 0.64
CA ASP A 107 19.91 5.52 1.54
C ASP A 107 18.52 6.03 1.14
N VAL A 108 18.04 5.71 -0.07
CA VAL A 108 16.77 6.23 -0.60
C VAL A 108 15.57 5.40 -0.13
N VAL A 109 14.64 6.05 0.56
CA VAL A 109 13.38 5.45 0.98
C VAL A 109 12.49 5.18 -0.23
N THR A 110 11.86 4.01 -0.27
CA THR A 110 10.89 3.65 -1.31
C THR A 110 9.46 3.66 -0.75
N GLU A 111 9.03 2.60 -0.10
CA GLU A 111 7.71 2.51 0.54
C GLU A 111 7.79 1.57 1.76
N CYS A 112 6.68 1.14 2.32
CA CYS A 112 6.66 0.14 3.39
C CYS A 112 6.29 -1.25 2.88
N ALA A 113 6.33 -2.25 3.77
CA ALA A 113 6.04 -3.65 3.43
C ALA A 113 4.66 -3.84 2.77
N HIS A 114 3.64 -3.05 3.16
CA HIS A 114 2.30 -3.11 2.57
C HIS A 114 1.58 -1.75 2.53
N SER A 115 2.34 -0.64 2.60
CA SER A 115 1.85 0.74 2.67
C SER A 115 2.82 1.68 1.94
N ASN A 116 2.40 2.90 1.64
CA ASN A 116 3.33 3.96 1.26
C ASN A 116 3.76 4.74 2.51
N VAL A 117 4.95 5.33 2.47
CA VAL A 117 5.47 6.25 3.48
C VAL A 117 5.69 7.62 2.88
N SER A 118 5.39 8.65 3.65
CA SER A 118 5.59 10.05 3.32
C SER A 118 6.08 10.80 4.56
N ILE A 119 6.72 11.94 4.38
CA ILE A 119 7.18 12.79 5.47
C ILE A 119 6.60 14.19 5.34
N ILE A 120 6.53 14.91 6.46
CA ILE A 120 6.36 16.37 6.47
C ILE A 120 7.65 16.94 7.04
N LYS A 121 8.22 17.88 6.31
CA LYS A 121 9.38 18.66 6.75
C LYS A 121 9.19 20.12 6.37
N ASP A 122 9.33 21.02 7.34
CA ASP A 122 9.18 22.48 7.16
C ASP A 122 7.87 22.86 6.43
N GLY A 123 6.78 22.15 6.73
CA GLY A 123 5.47 22.35 6.12
C GLY A 123 5.32 21.81 4.70
N VAL A 124 6.28 21.08 4.16
CA VAL A 124 6.23 20.41 2.85
C VAL A 124 5.89 18.95 3.03
N PHE A 125 4.85 18.47 2.34
CA PHE A 125 4.54 17.04 2.25
C PHE A 125 5.42 16.41 1.17
N LYS A 126 6.32 15.50 1.57
CA LYS A 126 7.26 14.83 0.67
C LYS A 126 6.98 13.32 0.60
N THR A 127 6.99 12.77 -0.61
CA THR A 127 6.69 11.35 -0.85
C THR A 127 7.44 10.86 -2.09
N HIS A 128 7.88 9.61 -2.08
CA HIS A 128 8.57 9.01 -3.23
C HIS A 128 7.70 9.12 -4.51
N PRO A 129 8.27 9.44 -5.68
CA PRO A 129 7.52 9.53 -6.95
C PRO A 129 6.92 8.17 -7.33
N THR A 130 5.84 8.18 -8.10
CA THR A 130 5.22 6.95 -8.63
C THR A 130 6.03 6.39 -9.81
N ASP A 131 7.08 5.68 -9.48
CA ASP A 131 7.98 5.00 -10.41
C ASP A 131 7.95 3.47 -10.24
N HIS A 132 9.04 2.77 -10.59
CA HIS A 132 9.14 1.31 -10.48
C HIS A 132 9.36 0.80 -9.04
N TYR A 133 9.64 1.67 -8.09
CA TYR A 133 10.04 1.30 -6.73
C TYR A 133 8.88 1.31 -5.74
N ILE A 134 7.77 1.95 -6.07
CA ILE A 134 6.61 2.01 -5.19
C ILE A 134 5.31 1.64 -5.90
N LEU A 135 4.33 1.14 -5.13
CA LEU A 135 2.96 1.04 -5.60
C LEU A 135 2.32 2.44 -5.59
N PRO A 136 1.67 2.88 -6.70
CA PRO A 136 0.88 4.11 -6.72
C PRO A 136 -0.38 3.94 -5.87
N GLY A 137 -0.23 4.05 -4.55
CA GLY A 137 -1.30 3.82 -3.59
C GLY A 137 -2.45 4.81 -3.72
N ILE A 138 -3.68 4.34 -3.67
CA ILE A 138 -4.88 5.19 -3.79
C ILE A 138 -4.93 6.21 -2.64
N THR A 139 -4.64 5.77 -1.41
CA THR A 139 -4.60 6.67 -0.25
C THR A 139 -3.50 7.72 -0.39
N ARG A 140 -2.29 7.32 -0.85
CA ARG A 140 -1.20 8.27 -1.15
C ARG A 140 -1.67 9.32 -2.17
N MET A 141 -2.32 8.89 -3.24
CA MET A 141 -2.84 9.81 -4.28
C MET A 141 -3.83 10.82 -3.69
N HIS A 142 -4.74 10.38 -2.83
CA HIS A 142 -5.67 11.27 -2.13
C HIS A 142 -4.96 12.23 -1.18
N LEU A 143 -3.95 11.78 -0.43
CA LEU A 143 -3.16 12.67 0.44
C LEU A 143 -2.45 13.78 -0.36
N VAL A 144 -1.81 13.43 -1.48
CA VAL A 144 -1.20 14.41 -2.40
C VAL A 144 -2.24 15.42 -2.87
N GLN A 145 -3.43 14.96 -3.26
CA GLN A 145 -4.50 15.85 -3.72
C GLN A 145 -5.03 16.75 -2.60
N ILE A 146 -5.26 16.19 -1.41
CA ILE A 146 -5.69 16.96 -0.22
C ILE A 146 -4.67 18.05 0.13
N CYS A 147 -3.37 17.73 0.11
CA CYS A 147 -2.32 18.71 0.34
C CYS A 147 -2.40 19.86 -0.68
N LYS A 148 -2.49 19.53 -1.96
CA LYS A 148 -2.60 20.53 -3.05
C LYS A 148 -3.85 21.41 -2.90
N ASP A 149 -4.99 20.81 -2.60
CA ASP A 149 -6.29 21.54 -2.46
C ASP A 149 -6.29 22.48 -1.23
N ASN A 150 -5.46 22.18 -0.21
CA ASN A 150 -5.32 23.01 0.99
C ASN A 150 -4.08 23.92 0.98
N GLY A 151 -3.40 24.03 -0.15
CA GLY A 151 -2.23 24.92 -0.28
C GLY A 151 -0.98 24.43 0.47
N ILE A 152 -0.92 23.15 0.85
CA ILE A 152 0.28 22.51 1.43
C ILE A 152 1.21 22.14 0.27
N PRO A 153 2.46 22.64 0.25
CA PRO A 153 3.42 22.28 -0.78
C PRO A 153 3.66 20.75 -0.82
N VAL A 154 3.74 20.21 -2.03
CA VAL A 154 3.99 18.78 -2.25
C VAL A 154 5.26 18.60 -3.06
N ASP A 155 6.17 17.76 -2.54
CA ASP A 155 7.38 17.32 -3.21
C ASP A 155 7.29 15.82 -3.50
N GLU A 156 7.18 15.45 -4.78
CA GLU A 156 7.17 14.07 -5.26
C GLU A 156 8.55 13.67 -5.79
N THR A 157 9.62 13.97 -5.05
CA THR A 157 10.99 13.50 -5.32
C THR A 157 11.43 12.44 -4.28
N PRO A 158 12.41 11.59 -4.62
CA PRO A 158 12.97 10.65 -3.64
C PRO A 158 13.50 11.38 -2.41
N PHE A 159 13.42 10.72 -1.25
CA PHE A 159 14.00 11.20 0.01
C PHE A 159 14.77 10.07 0.70
N THR A 160 15.69 10.46 1.57
CA THR A 160 16.62 9.53 2.22
C THR A 160 16.12 9.05 3.58
N MET A 161 16.79 8.02 4.12
CA MET A 161 16.58 7.59 5.51
C MET A 161 16.97 8.71 6.50
N GLU A 162 17.99 9.52 6.19
CA GLU A 162 18.36 10.69 7.00
C GLU A 162 17.22 11.72 7.03
N GLU A 163 16.65 12.05 5.86
CA GLU A 163 15.48 12.95 5.77
C GLU A 163 14.27 12.40 6.51
N LEU A 164 14.05 11.08 6.46
CA LEU A 164 12.97 10.42 7.20
C LEU A 164 13.17 10.55 8.72
N MET A 165 14.39 10.39 9.21
CA MET A 165 14.73 10.51 10.64
C MET A 165 14.68 11.96 11.13
N ASP A 166 14.92 12.94 10.26
CA ASP A 166 14.88 14.39 10.58
C ASP A 166 13.49 15.00 10.27
N ALA A 167 12.51 14.21 9.87
CA ALA A 167 11.18 14.69 9.53
C ALA A 167 10.43 15.22 10.77
N ASP A 168 9.60 16.25 10.55
CA ASP A 168 8.69 16.74 11.59
C ASP A 168 7.56 15.75 11.85
N GLU A 169 7.09 15.08 10.79
CA GLU A 169 6.11 13.99 10.87
C GLU A 169 6.40 12.91 9.81
N VAL A 170 6.13 11.66 10.17
CA VAL A 170 6.16 10.51 9.26
C VAL A 170 4.76 9.91 9.18
N ILE A 171 4.28 9.70 7.95
CA ILE A 171 2.92 9.26 7.66
C ILE A 171 2.98 7.97 6.85
N VAL A 172 2.33 6.92 7.38
CA VAL A 172 2.13 5.65 6.68
C VAL A 172 0.72 5.58 6.14
N SER A 173 0.55 5.29 4.85
CA SER A 173 -0.76 5.30 4.20
C SER A 173 -1.07 4.01 3.44
N SER A 174 -2.29 3.50 3.62
CA SER A 174 -2.83 2.34 2.89
C SER A 174 -4.36 2.36 2.85
N SER A 175 -4.97 1.53 2.02
CA SER A 175 -6.43 1.43 1.93
C SER A 175 -7.12 0.96 3.21
N THR A 176 -6.41 0.28 4.12
CA THR A 176 -6.97 -0.23 5.38
C THR A 176 -6.61 0.61 6.60
N LYS A 177 -5.43 1.22 6.59
CA LYS A 177 -4.97 2.11 7.68
C LYS A 177 -5.33 3.57 7.42
N PHE A 178 -5.71 3.92 6.19
CA PHE A 178 -5.85 5.29 5.70
C PHE A 178 -4.54 6.06 5.90
N CYS A 179 -4.47 6.88 6.93
CA CYS A 179 -3.33 7.72 7.26
C CYS A 179 -2.99 7.47 8.72
N ALA A 180 -1.84 6.88 9.00
CA ALA A 180 -1.38 6.58 10.34
C ALA A 180 -0.05 7.31 10.61
N PRO A 181 0.03 8.14 11.66
CA PRO A 181 1.29 8.78 12.03
C PRO A 181 2.25 7.75 12.64
N ALA A 182 3.55 7.91 12.38
CA ALA A 182 4.59 7.18 13.07
C ALA A 182 5.18 8.00 14.23
N CYS A 183 5.75 7.33 15.21
CA CYS A 183 6.32 7.98 16.39
C CYS A 183 7.72 7.50 16.77
N GLU A 184 8.18 6.42 16.17
CA GLU A 184 9.46 5.80 16.53
C GLU A 184 9.97 4.97 15.35
N MET A 185 11.29 4.96 15.16
CA MET A 185 12.00 4.11 14.20
C MET A 185 13.04 3.30 14.99
N ASN A 186 12.99 1.95 14.87
CA ASN A 186 13.90 1.01 15.53
C ASN A 186 14.85 0.34 14.54
#